data_0bc82f6d1471a149a7d2205865218234
#
_entry.id   0bc82f6d1471a149a7d2205865218234
#
_cell.length_a   1.000
_cell.length_b   1.000
_cell.length_c   1.000
_cell.angle_alpha   90.00
_cell.angle_beta   90.00
_cell.angle_gamma   90.00
#
_symmetry.space_group_name_H-M   'P 1'
#
loop_
_entity.id
_entity.type
_entity.pdbx_description
1 polymer ?
#
loop_
_entity_poly.entity_id
_entity_poly.type
_entity_poly.pdbx_seq_one_letter_code
_entity_poly.pdbx_strand_id
1 'polypeptide(L)'
;MKVSYISWAESCSRSDHTARELGGRSHMVYLPQFGSRAATIVFKYAGQWRMTARILREERPDAVFVMTPPVFAALPAFWYAWRRGARVVLDAHTAAFLHPRWKRFQWLQRMLCRRAATTLIHNQHQAALVEAMGAHATLVLDVPIIYPSVEPFARPATPVIAAVCSFNYDEPIAEILEAAAQVPEVHFFMTGNPKHLAPELKARMPANVTLTGFLSDEAYAGLVCGADAVMTLTTRDHTMLRAAYEAIYQGTPVIVSDWTLLRAAFDDGAVHVNNTAAAIAGAVRRVATNGEALRAGARRARDRKLQRWTQTRSAIAARLVVTSGGSLLGEKGKVRS
;
A
#
# COMPACT_ATOMS: atom_id res chain seq x y z
N MET A 1 -11.92 -11.32 -17.91
CA MET A 1 -12.67 -10.78 -16.78
C MET A 1 -12.26 -9.32 -16.60
N LYS A 2 -13.22 -8.40 -16.71
CA LYS A 2 -12.98 -6.96 -16.54
C LYS A 2 -13.08 -6.59 -15.05
N VAL A 3 -12.07 -5.90 -14.51
CA VAL A 3 -11.99 -5.52 -13.11
C VAL A 3 -12.06 -4.01 -12.98
N SER A 4 -12.90 -3.50 -12.07
CA SER A 4 -12.90 -2.11 -11.64
C SER A 4 -12.69 -2.05 -10.14
N TYR A 5 -11.81 -1.17 -9.70
CA TYR A 5 -11.49 -0.95 -8.28
C TYR A 5 -12.00 0.43 -7.85
N ILE A 6 -12.83 0.47 -6.82
CA ILE A 6 -13.47 1.69 -6.32
C ILE A 6 -12.91 2.06 -4.95
N SER A 7 -12.42 3.27 -4.82
CA SER A 7 -11.95 3.83 -3.55
C SER A 7 -12.59 5.20 -3.30
N TRP A 8 -13.31 5.32 -2.16
CA TRP A 8 -13.84 6.62 -1.74
C TRP A 8 -12.79 7.39 -0.96
N ALA A 9 -11.70 7.72 -1.65
CA ALA A 9 -10.54 8.42 -1.13
C ALA A 9 -10.02 9.39 -2.20
N GLU A 10 -9.22 10.34 -1.79
CA GLU A 10 -8.52 11.27 -2.68
C GLU A 10 -7.44 10.55 -3.47
N SER A 11 -6.70 9.68 -2.80
CA SER A 11 -5.68 8.82 -3.39
C SER A 11 -5.59 7.50 -2.62
N CYS A 12 -5.27 6.43 -3.30
CA CYS A 12 -4.95 5.14 -2.69
C CYS A 12 -4.06 4.32 -3.62
N SER A 13 -2.75 4.44 -3.44
CA SER A 13 -1.77 3.73 -4.27
C SER A 13 -1.93 2.20 -4.23
N ARG A 14 -2.37 1.63 -3.08
CA ARG A 14 -2.67 0.21 -2.99
C ARG A 14 -3.77 -0.20 -3.96
N SER A 15 -4.84 0.59 -4.05
CA SER A 15 -5.93 0.35 -4.99
C SER A 15 -5.45 0.41 -6.44
N ASP A 16 -4.57 1.36 -6.76
CA ASP A 16 -4.00 1.53 -8.09
C ASP A 16 -3.13 0.33 -8.48
N HIS A 17 -2.22 -0.07 -7.59
CA HIS A 17 -1.36 -1.23 -7.84
C HIS A 17 -2.17 -2.54 -7.92
N THR A 18 -3.12 -2.75 -6.99
CA THR A 18 -3.96 -3.95 -7.01
C THR A 18 -4.80 -4.03 -8.29
N ALA A 19 -5.40 -2.92 -8.72
CA ALA A 19 -6.18 -2.87 -9.95
C ALA A 19 -5.31 -3.18 -11.17
N ARG A 20 -4.13 -2.57 -11.27
CA ARG A 20 -3.17 -2.80 -12.36
C ARG A 20 -2.73 -4.25 -12.44
N GLU A 21 -2.35 -4.84 -11.31
CA GLU A 21 -1.90 -6.22 -11.20
C GLU A 21 -2.99 -7.25 -11.54
N LEU A 22 -4.26 -6.87 -11.40
CA LEU A 22 -5.40 -7.67 -11.79
C LEU A 22 -5.91 -7.35 -13.21
N GLY A 23 -5.19 -6.52 -13.98
CA GLY A 23 -5.56 -6.12 -15.34
C GLY A 23 -6.80 -5.22 -15.40
N GLY A 24 -7.08 -4.50 -14.32
CA GLY A 24 -8.22 -3.60 -14.18
C GLY A 24 -7.85 -2.12 -14.06
N ARG A 25 -8.83 -1.31 -13.71
CA ARG A 25 -8.69 0.13 -13.46
C ARG A 25 -9.15 0.49 -12.05
N SER A 26 -8.43 1.43 -11.42
CA SER A 26 -8.85 2.04 -10.15
C SER A 26 -9.52 3.39 -10.39
N HIS A 27 -10.47 3.71 -9.52
CA HIS A 27 -11.23 4.95 -9.54
C HIS A 27 -11.26 5.56 -8.15
N MET A 28 -10.64 6.75 -8.02
CA MET A 28 -10.69 7.55 -6.80
C MET A 28 -11.95 8.40 -6.84
N VAL A 29 -12.95 8.02 -6.03
CA VAL A 29 -14.24 8.73 -5.96
C VAL A 29 -14.19 9.65 -4.75
N TYR A 30 -13.76 10.89 -4.98
CA TYR A 30 -13.55 11.89 -3.93
C TYR A 30 -14.31 13.18 -4.23
N LEU A 31 -14.94 13.77 -3.21
CA LEU A 31 -15.71 15.01 -3.29
C LEU A 31 -15.24 15.97 -2.18
N PRO A 32 -14.18 16.76 -2.44
CA PRO A 32 -13.56 17.63 -1.43
C PRO A 32 -14.50 18.74 -0.94
N GLN A 33 -15.41 19.23 -1.79
CA GLN A 33 -16.33 20.34 -1.50
C GLN A 33 -17.27 20.07 -0.33
N PHE A 34 -17.52 18.81 0.03
CA PHE A 34 -18.39 18.45 1.16
C PHE A 34 -17.65 18.28 2.48
N GLY A 35 -16.29 18.29 2.48
CA GLY A 35 -15.48 18.13 3.68
C GLY A 35 -15.78 16.85 4.47
N SER A 36 -15.63 16.93 5.80
CA SER A 36 -15.87 15.80 6.74
C SER A 36 -16.93 16.12 7.80
N ARG A 37 -17.68 17.21 7.67
CA ARG A 37 -18.70 17.63 8.65
C ARG A 37 -19.90 16.70 8.62
N ALA A 38 -20.50 16.43 9.79
CA ALA A 38 -21.67 15.56 9.92
C ALA A 38 -22.84 15.99 9.05
N ALA A 39 -23.09 17.31 8.94
CA ALA A 39 -24.20 17.86 8.15
C ALA A 39 -24.03 17.63 6.64
N THR A 40 -22.81 17.55 6.11
CA THR A 40 -22.54 17.40 4.68
C THR A 40 -22.23 15.95 4.27
N ILE A 41 -21.99 15.06 5.23
CA ILE A 41 -21.56 13.68 4.96
C ILE A 41 -22.59 12.88 4.15
N VAL A 42 -23.87 13.12 4.34
CA VAL A 42 -24.96 12.44 3.61
C VAL A 42 -24.92 12.84 2.14
N PHE A 43 -24.77 14.12 1.85
CA PHE A 43 -24.65 14.63 0.47
C PHE A 43 -23.37 14.14 -0.19
N LYS A 44 -22.25 14.09 0.55
CA LYS A 44 -21.00 13.51 0.09
C LYS A 44 -21.19 12.05 -0.32
N TYR A 45 -21.78 11.23 0.53
CA TYR A 45 -21.98 9.81 0.24
C TYR A 45 -22.99 9.59 -0.88
N ALA A 46 -24.05 10.40 -0.98
CA ALA A 46 -24.98 10.35 -2.10
C ALA A 46 -24.31 10.70 -3.44
N GLY A 47 -23.45 11.71 -3.44
CA GLY A 47 -22.65 12.09 -4.61
C GLY A 47 -21.66 10.98 -5.01
N GLN A 48 -20.92 10.44 -4.06
CA GLN A 48 -19.97 9.33 -4.28
C GLN A 48 -20.70 8.07 -4.77
N TRP A 49 -21.88 7.78 -4.24
CA TRP A 49 -22.75 6.70 -4.75
C TRP A 49 -23.09 6.89 -6.22
N ARG A 50 -23.59 8.10 -6.60
CA ARG A 50 -23.95 8.40 -7.99
C ARG A 50 -22.76 8.27 -8.94
N MET A 51 -21.58 8.77 -8.53
CA MET A 51 -20.35 8.65 -9.30
C MET A 51 -19.95 7.19 -9.46
N THR A 52 -19.94 6.42 -8.37
CA THR A 52 -19.64 4.99 -8.41
C THR A 52 -20.61 4.23 -9.32
N ALA A 53 -21.92 4.48 -9.19
CA ALA A 53 -22.93 3.84 -10.02
C ALA A 53 -22.78 4.19 -11.51
N ARG A 54 -22.35 5.42 -11.82
CA ARG A 54 -22.04 5.86 -13.19
C ARG A 54 -20.84 5.11 -13.76
N ILE A 55 -19.72 5.08 -13.03
CA ILE A 55 -18.50 4.36 -13.42
C ILE A 55 -18.81 2.89 -13.70
N LEU A 56 -19.50 2.20 -12.79
CA LEU A 56 -19.84 0.79 -12.95
C LEU A 56 -20.79 0.53 -14.14
N ARG A 57 -21.68 1.47 -14.43
CA ARG A 57 -22.59 1.37 -15.61
C ARG A 57 -21.84 1.54 -16.93
N GLU A 58 -20.88 2.47 -16.96
CA GLU A 58 -20.07 2.76 -18.16
C GLU A 58 -19.07 1.65 -18.42
N GLU A 59 -18.36 1.20 -17.37
CA GLU A 59 -17.31 0.19 -17.51
C GLU A 59 -17.83 -1.23 -17.63
N ARG A 60 -18.95 -1.56 -17.02
CA ARG A 60 -19.55 -2.90 -16.99
C ARG A 60 -18.55 -3.98 -16.55
N PRO A 61 -17.93 -3.87 -15.37
CA PRO A 61 -16.98 -4.85 -14.90
C PRO A 61 -17.65 -6.17 -14.51
N ASP A 62 -16.90 -7.27 -14.68
CA ASP A 62 -17.28 -8.59 -14.18
C ASP A 62 -17.01 -8.73 -12.68
N ALA A 63 -15.99 -8.01 -12.18
CA ALA A 63 -15.62 -7.97 -10.77
C ALA A 63 -15.36 -6.53 -10.30
N VAL A 64 -15.92 -6.17 -9.15
CA VAL A 64 -15.78 -4.86 -8.50
C VAL A 64 -15.04 -5.03 -7.19
N PHE A 65 -13.86 -4.43 -7.09
CA PHE A 65 -13.11 -4.33 -5.85
C PHE A 65 -13.47 -3.02 -5.16
N VAL A 66 -13.66 -3.05 -3.86
CA VAL A 66 -14.06 -1.86 -3.11
C VAL A 66 -13.24 -1.73 -1.84
N MET A 67 -12.54 -0.59 -1.71
CA MET A 67 -11.83 -0.25 -0.49
C MET A 67 -12.81 0.13 0.63
N THR A 68 -12.60 -0.40 1.82
CA THR A 68 -13.28 -0.01 3.06
C THR A 68 -12.27 0.31 4.16
N PRO A 69 -12.50 1.32 5.03
CA PRO A 69 -13.65 2.20 5.10
C PRO A 69 -13.67 3.32 4.04
N PRO A 70 -14.80 3.99 3.81
CA PRO A 70 -16.10 3.84 4.48
C PRO A 70 -16.87 2.61 3.99
N VAL A 71 -17.53 1.89 4.91
CA VAL A 71 -18.31 0.69 4.59
C VAL A 71 -19.41 0.94 3.55
N PHE A 72 -19.93 2.17 3.50
CA PHE A 72 -20.94 2.59 2.53
C PHE A 72 -20.46 2.58 1.09
N ALA A 73 -19.14 2.66 0.85
CA ALA A 73 -18.55 2.59 -0.49
C ALA A 73 -18.87 1.26 -1.21
N ALA A 74 -19.10 0.19 -0.45
CA ALA A 74 -19.42 -1.11 -1.00
C ALA A 74 -20.87 -1.22 -1.49
N LEU A 75 -21.81 -0.44 -0.97
CA LEU A 75 -23.22 -0.58 -1.28
C LEU A 75 -23.56 -0.40 -2.77
N PRO A 76 -23.07 0.63 -3.50
CA PRO A 76 -23.31 0.75 -4.94
C PRO A 76 -22.71 -0.40 -5.74
N ALA A 77 -21.58 -0.98 -5.30
CA ALA A 77 -20.98 -2.14 -5.95
C ALA A 77 -21.85 -3.40 -5.76
N PHE A 78 -22.37 -3.65 -4.55
CA PHE A 78 -23.30 -4.75 -4.32
C PHE A 78 -24.62 -4.58 -5.06
N TRP A 79 -25.14 -3.34 -5.15
CA TRP A 79 -26.33 -3.06 -5.94
C TRP A 79 -26.10 -3.32 -7.44
N TYR A 80 -24.96 -2.92 -7.98
CA TYR A 80 -24.56 -3.22 -9.36
C TYR A 80 -24.43 -4.73 -9.56
N ALA A 81 -23.73 -5.41 -8.67
CA ALA A 81 -23.51 -6.86 -8.72
C ALA A 81 -24.84 -7.65 -8.72
N TRP A 82 -25.78 -7.26 -7.87
CA TRP A 82 -27.12 -7.86 -7.84
C TRP A 82 -27.86 -7.73 -9.17
N ARG A 83 -27.70 -6.58 -9.87
CA ARG A 83 -28.37 -6.34 -11.15
C ARG A 83 -27.68 -6.97 -12.35
N ARG A 84 -26.37 -7.16 -12.28
CA ARG A 84 -25.55 -7.54 -13.45
C ARG A 84 -24.85 -8.89 -13.29
N GLY A 85 -24.96 -9.53 -12.16
CA GLY A 85 -24.26 -10.80 -11.88
C GLY A 85 -22.76 -10.63 -11.64
N ALA A 86 -22.27 -9.40 -11.44
CA ALA A 86 -20.86 -9.14 -11.19
C ALA A 86 -20.45 -9.65 -9.79
N ARG A 87 -19.14 -9.83 -9.56
CA ARG A 87 -18.58 -10.24 -8.27
C ARG A 87 -18.10 -9.02 -7.50
N VAL A 88 -18.26 -9.04 -6.18
CA VAL A 88 -17.71 -8.00 -5.30
C VAL A 88 -16.62 -8.59 -4.44
N VAL A 89 -15.49 -7.90 -4.39
CA VAL A 89 -14.38 -8.14 -3.48
C VAL A 89 -14.21 -6.91 -2.59
N LEU A 90 -14.14 -7.12 -1.29
CA LEU A 90 -13.85 -6.02 -0.36
C LEU A 90 -12.34 -5.96 -0.12
N ASP A 91 -11.74 -4.78 -0.16
CA ASP A 91 -10.40 -4.54 0.39
C ASP A 91 -10.53 -3.80 1.72
N ALA A 92 -10.47 -4.55 2.81
CA ALA A 92 -10.77 -4.04 4.13
C ALA A 92 -9.49 -3.62 4.86
N HIS A 93 -9.27 -2.31 4.94
CA HIS A 93 -8.16 -1.76 5.71
C HIS A 93 -8.43 -1.91 7.22
N THR A 94 -7.37 -1.88 8.04
CA THR A 94 -7.44 -2.04 9.50
C THR A 94 -8.49 -1.16 10.15
N ALA A 95 -8.64 0.07 9.67
CA ALA A 95 -9.63 1.02 10.18
C ALA A 95 -11.08 0.56 9.99
N ALA A 96 -11.39 -0.31 9.01
CA ALA A 96 -12.73 -0.83 8.80
C ALA A 96 -13.24 -1.65 10.01
N PHE A 97 -12.32 -2.32 10.72
CA PHE A 97 -12.64 -3.18 11.87
C PHE A 97 -12.39 -2.50 13.21
N LEU A 98 -11.30 -1.73 13.33
CA LEU A 98 -10.79 -1.27 14.62
C LEU A 98 -11.08 0.20 14.93
N HIS A 99 -11.34 1.04 13.93
CA HIS A 99 -11.52 2.46 14.17
C HIS A 99 -12.89 2.76 14.82
N PRO A 100 -12.95 3.53 15.94
CA PRO A 100 -14.17 3.79 16.70
C PRO A 100 -15.34 4.34 15.87
N ARG A 101 -15.03 5.17 14.86
CA ARG A 101 -16.03 5.75 13.93
C ARG A 101 -16.87 4.68 13.24
N TRP A 102 -16.30 3.50 12.95
CA TRP A 102 -16.98 2.43 12.21
C TRP A 102 -17.59 1.37 13.12
N LYS A 103 -17.42 1.47 14.44
CA LYS A 103 -17.94 0.51 15.42
C LYS A 103 -19.45 0.30 15.29
N ARG A 104 -20.21 1.37 15.06
CA ARG A 104 -21.68 1.30 14.88
C ARG A 104 -22.12 0.60 13.60
N PHE A 105 -21.24 0.45 12.63
CA PHE A 105 -21.52 -0.14 11.31
C PHE A 105 -20.91 -1.53 11.14
N GLN A 106 -20.42 -2.17 12.21
CA GLN A 106 -19.82 -3.50 12.13
C GLN A 106 -20.81 -4.58 11.68
N TRP A 107 -22.09 -4.42 12.00
CA TRP A 107 -23.14 -5.29 11.48
C TRP A 107 -23.24 -5.24 9.94
N LEU A 108 -23.12 -4.04 9.36
CA LEU A 108 -23.12 -3.83 7.91
C LEU A 108 -21.84 -4.39 7.30
N GLN A 109 -20.67 -4.10 7.90
CA GLN A 109 -19.39 -4.65 7.46
C GLN A 109 -19.44 -6.19 7.44
N ARG A 110 -19.92 -6.81 8.50
CA ARG A 110 -20.12 -8.27 8.59
C ARG A 110 -21.04 -8.81 7.47
N MET A 111 -22.18 -8.17 7.26
CA MET A 111 -23.12 -8.56 6.21
C MET A 111 -22.48 -8.49 4.81
N LEU A 112 -21.70 -7.43 4.53
CA LEU A 112 -21.05 -7.23 3.25
C LEU A 112 -19.87 -8.21 3.06
N CYS A 113 -19.07 -8.46 4.10
CA CYS A 113 -18.00 -9.47 4.05
C CYS A 113 -18.57 -10.87 3.72
N ARG A 114 -19.71 -11.26 4.30
CA ARG A 114 -20.36 -12.54 4.01
C ARG A 114 -20.87 -12.68 2.59
N ARG A 115 -21.22 -11.57 1.94
CA ARG A 115 -21.73 -11.54 0.56
C ARG A 115 -20.67 -11.32 -0.48
N ALA A 116 -19.50 -10.86 -0.07
CA ALA A 116 -18.36 -10.70 -0.97
C ALA A 116 -17.80 -12.06 -1.41
N ALA A 117 -17.26 -12.13 -2.61
CA ALA A 117 -16.54 -13.31 -3.09
C ALA A 117 -15.34 -13.63 -2.18
N THR A 118 -14.67 -12.60 -1.71
CA THR A 118 -13.67 -12.63 -0.64
C THR A 118 -13.45 -11.23 -0.08
N THR A 119 -12.84 -11.15 1.11
CA THR A 119 -12.37 -9.91 1.71
C THR A 119 -10.85 -9.93 1.76
N LEU A 120 -10.19 -8.99 1.05
CA LEU A 120 -8.75 -8.79 1.11
C LEU A 120 -8.40 -8.13 2.45
N ILE A 121 -7.39 -8.67 3.12
CA ILE A 121 -6.93 -8.22 4.44
C ILE A 121 -5.41 -8.23 4.50
N HIS A 122 -4.82 -7.51 5.46
CA HIS A 122 -3.39 -7.19 5.48
C HIS A 122 -2.57 -8.01 6.49
N ASN A 123 -3.23 -8.69 7.41
CA ASN A 123 -2.56 -9.52 8.43
C ASN A 123 -3.47 -10.63 8.94
N GLN A 124 -2.88 -11.60 9.64
CA GLN A 124 -3.56 -12.78 10.17
C GLN A 124 -4.64 -12.43 11.21
N HIS A 125 -4.43 -11.39 12.00
CA HIS A 125 -5.43 -10.96 12.98
C HIS A 125 -6.74 -10.52 12.29
N GLN A 126 -6.62 -9.76 11.20
CA GLN A 126 -7.79 -9.37 10.41
C GLN A 126 -8.43 -10.56 9.68
N ALA A 127 -7.62 -11.55 9.25
CA ALA A 127 -8.15 -12.79 8.68
C ALA A 127 -9.07 -13.49 9.67
N ALA A 128 -8.59 -13.69 10.89
CA ALA A 128 -9.39 -14.31 11.95
C ALA A 128 -10.68 -13.53 12.24
N LEU A 129 -10.65 -12.19 12.22
CA LEU A 129 -11.86 -11.37 12.39
C LEU A 129 -12.87 -11.59 11.27
N VAL A 130 -12.44 -11.63 10.02
CA VAL A 130 -13.31 -11.86 8.86
C VAL A 130 -13.88 -13.27 8.88
N GLU A 131 -13.08 -14.27 9.19
CA GLU A 131 -13.50 -15.68 9.32
C GLU A 131 -14.48 -15.87 10.48
N ALA A 132 -14.26 -15.23 11.61
CA ALA A 132 -15.20 -15.22 12.74
C ALA A 132 -16.54 -14.55 12.37
N MET A 133 -16.55 -13.67 11.39
CA MET A 133 -17.81 -13.12 10.82
C MET A 133 -18.54 -14.15 9.94
N GLY A 134 -17.96 -15.31 9.63
CA GLY A 134 -18.47 -16.30 8.69
C GLY A 134 -18.28 -15.88 7.22
N ALA A 135 -17.21 -15.15 6.92
CA ALA A 135 -16.84 -14.67 5.60
C ALA A 135 -15.48 -15.24 5.18
N HIS A 136 -15.16 -15.15 3.89
CA HIS A 136 -13.88 -15.61 3.37
C HIS A 136 -12.87 -14.45 3.37
N ALA A 137 -11.69 -14.68 3.97
CA ALA A 137 -10.55 -13.79 3.95
C ALA A 137 -9.51 -14.24 2.92
N THR A 138 -8.91 -13.28 2.21
CA THR A 138 -7.70 -13.50 1.41
C THR A 138 -6.60 -12.58 1.93
N LEU A 139 -5.52 -13.17 2.40
CA LEU A 139 -4.38 -12.42 2.92
C LEU A 139 -3.57 -11.81 1.78
N VAL A 140 -3.45 -10.48 1.78
CA VAL A 140 -2.67 -9.69 0.83
C VAL A 140 -1.66 -8.87 1.62
N LEU A 141 -0.49 -9.43 1.85
CA LEU A 141 0.56 -8.78 2.65
C LEU A 141 1.10 -7.54 1.96
N ASP A 142 1.38 -7.66 0.66
CA ASP A 142 1.82 -6.57 -0.19
C ASP A 142 1.32 -6.77 -1.62
N VAL A 143 1.44 -5.73 -2.45
CA VAL A 143 1.10 -5.76 -3.87
C VAL A 143 2.33 -5.25 -4.62
N PRO A 144 2.72 -5.87 -5.75
CA PRO A 144 3.87 -5.41 -6.52
C PRO A 144 3.78 -3.93 -6.88
N ILE A 145 4.89 -3.23 -6.70
CA ILE A 145 5.04 -1.82 -7.07
C ILE A 145 6.02 -1.78 -8.24
N ILE A 146 5.46 -1.61 -9.43
CA ILE A 146 6.24 -1.52 -10.68
C ILE A 146 6.12 -0.10 -11.18
N TYR A 147 7.25 0.55 -11.41
CA TYR A 147 7.29 1.87 -12.03
C TYR A 147 7.08 1.73 -13.55
N PRO A 148 6.06 2.41 -14.13
CA PRO A 148 5.78 2.33 -15.56
C PRO A 148 6.83 3.04 -16.41
N SER A 149 7.50 4.04 -15.84
CA SER A 149 8.57 4.82 -16.43
C SER A 149 9.62 5.15 -15.40
N VAL A 150 10.88 5.16 -15.80
CA VAL A 150 12.05 5.44 -14.94
C VAL A 150 12.94 6.42 -15.68
N GLU A 151 13.10 7.62 -15.14
CA GLU A 151 14.07 8.60 -15.64
C GLU A 151 15.49 8.19 -15.22
N PRO A 152 16.49 8.26 -16.10
CA PRO A 152 17.87 7.96 -15.72
C PRO A 152 18.34 8.88 -14.59
N PHE A 153 18.75 8.28 -13.48
CA PHE A 153 19.32 9.03 -12.35
C PHE A 153 20.76 9.42 -12.62
N ALA A 154 21.05 10.72 -12.61
CA ALA A 154 22.41 11.26 -12.74
C ALA A 154 23.20 10.98 -11.46
N ARG A 155 23.80 9.79 -11.39
CA ARG A 155 24.49 9.28 -10.21
C ARG A 155 25.86 9.94 -10.06
N PRO A 156 26.23 10.48 -8.87
CA PRO A 156 27.60 10.88 -8.56
C PRO A 156 28.53 9.66 -8.50
N ALA A 157 29.83 9.91 -8.53
CA ALA A 157 30.86 8.86 -8.43
C ALA A 157 30.88 8.17 -7.03
N THR A 158 30.40 8.85 -6.01
CA THR A 158 30.33 8.35 -4.64
C THR A 158 29.13 7.42 -4.46
N PRO A 159 29.15 6.53 -3.44
CA PRO A 159 27.95 5.76 -3.05
C PRO A 159 26.77 6.67 -2.72
N VAL A 160 25.56 6.23 -3.04
CA VAL A 160 24.32 7.01 -2.92
C VAL A 160 23.33 6.32 -2.01
N ILE A 161 22.82 7.07 -1.04
CA ILE A 161 21.65 6.71 -0.24
C ILE A 161 20.47 7.60 -0.62
N ALA A 162 19.37 6.99 -1.07
CA ALA A 162 18.10 7.68 -1.24
C ALA A 162 17.34 7.68 0.11
N ALA A 163 17.42 8.78 0.84
CA ALA A 163 16.68 8.94 2.11
C ALA A 163 15.27 9.44 1.83
N VAL A 164 14.29 8.52 1.85
CA VAL A 164 12.89 8.85 1.54
C VAL A 164 12.19 9.30 2.81
N CYS A 165 11.92 10.59 2.88
CA CYS A 165 11.36 11.29 4.04
C CYS A 165 10.14 12.12 3.64
N SER A 166 9.30 12.41 4.62
CA SER A 166 8.20 13.38 4.55
C SER A 166 8.41 14.55 5.51
N PHE A 167 9.48 14.47 6.33
CA PHE A 167 9.79 15.36 7.45
C PHE A 167 8.68 15.40 8.48
N ASN A 168 8.07 14.24 8.74
CA ASN A 168 7.10 14.04 9.80
C ASN A 168 7.77 13.81 11.16
N TYR A 169 7.04 14.05 12.24
CA TYR A 169 7.51 13.93 13.61
C TYR A 169 7.92 12.51 14.04
N ASP A 170 7.56 11.49 13.30
CA ASP A 170 7.92 10.10 13.54
C ASP A 170 9.12 9.62 12.70
N GLU A 171 9.78 10.53 11.99
CA GLU A 171 11.01 10.26 11.26
C GLU A 171 12.24 10.80 12.02
N PRO A 172 13.30 10.00 12.22
CA PRO A 172 14.50 10.41 12.98
C PRO A 172 15.44 11.28 12.12
N ILE A 173 14.95 12.46 11.67
CA ILE A 173 15.66 13.32 10.70
C ILE A 173 16.96 13.86 11.28
N ALA A 174 17.00 14.24 12.57
CA ALA A 174 18.21 14.73 13.21
C ALA A 174 19.31 13.67 13.20
N GLU A 175 18.97 12.44 13.54
CA GLU A 175 19.87 11.29 13.58
C GLU A 175 20.35 10.91 12.18
N ILE A 176 19.51 11.05 11.14
CA ILE A 176 19.89 10.83 9.74
C ILE A 176 20.95 11.87 9.30
N LEU A 177 20.74 13.16 9.62
CA LEU A 177 21.68 14.21 9.28
C LEU A 177 23.00 14.06 10.06
N GLU A 178 22.93 13.72 11.34
CA GLU A 178 24.12 13.43 12.16
C GLU A 178 24.89 12.21 11.63
N ALA A 179 24.19 11.17 11.19
CA ALA A 179 24.80 10.00 10.56
C ALA A 179 25.47 10.38 9.22
N ALA A 180 24.84 11.23 8.38
CA ALA A 180 25.41 11.69 7.13
C ALA A 180 26.72 12.47 7.36
N ALA A 181 26.79 13.28 8.41
CA ALA A 181 28.03 13.98 8.80
C ALA A 181 29.18 13.00 9.18
N GLN A 182 28.85 11.80 9.68
CA GLN A 182 29.84 10.76 10.06
C GLN A 182 30.33 9.93 8.84
N VAL A 183 29.72 10.07 7.66
CA VAL A 183 30.06 9.34 6.42
C VAL A 183 30.16 10.29 5.23
N PRO A 184 31.08 11.27 5.24
CA PRO A 184 31.16 12.30 4.20
C PRO A 184 31.48 11.73 2.80
N GLU A 185 31.96 10.51 2.70
CA GLU A 185 32.25 9.78 1.48
C GLU A 185 31.00 9.25 0.77
N VAL A 186 29.82 9.29 1.42
CA VAL A 186 28.54 8.82 0.87
C VAL A 186 27.61 9.99 0.65
N HIS A 187 26.94 10.06 -0.49
CA HIS A 187 26.00 11.13 -0.80
C HIS A 187 24.54 10.71 -0.46
N PHE A 188 23.81 11.61 0.21
CA PHE A 188 22.41 11.41 0.58
C PHE A 188 21.51 12.31 -0.26
N PHE A 189 20.57 11.71 -0.98
CA PHE A 189 19.47 12.43 -1.60
C PHE A 189 18.23 12.27 -0.71
N MET A 190 17.83 13.35 -0.02
CA MET A 190 16.66 13.35 0.87
C MET A 190 15.46 13.91 0.13
N THR A 191 14.42 13.08 -0.03
CA THR A 191 13.15 13.49 -0.66
C THR A 191 12.22 14.17 0.35
N GLY A 192 11.12 14.72 -0.11
CA GLY A 192 10.11 15.34 0.74
C GLY A 192 10.09 16.86 0.62
N ASN A 193 9.10 17.50 1.24
CA ASN A 193 8.94 18.94 1.17
C ASN A 193 9.92 19.66 2.12
N PRO A 194 10.92 20.39 1.61
CA PRO A 194 11.90 21.08 2.45
C PRO A 194 11.32 22.15 3.39
N LYS A 195 10.05 22.56 3.17
CA LYS A 195 9.34 23.48 4.05
C LYS A 195 8.93 22.85 5.38
N HIS A 196 8.86 21.51 5.44
CA HIS A 196 8.54 20.78 6.66
C HIS A 196 9.80 20.47 7.51
N LEU A 197 10.99 20.64 6.92
CA LEU A 197 12.25 20.45 7.64
C LEU A 197 12.44 21.62 8.60
N ALA A 198 12.69 21.32 9.89
CA ALA A 198 12.94 22.32 10.92
C ALA A 198 14.13 23.24 10.54
N PRO A 199 14.02 24.57 10.72
CA PRO A 199 15.07 25.51 10.31
C PRO A 199 16.43 25.20 10.93
N GLU A 200 16.46 24.73 12.17
CA GLU A 200 17.66 24.37 12.92
C GLU A 200 18.40 23.18 12.30
N LEU A 201 17.64 22.19 11.79
CA LEU A 201 18.19 21.03 11.10
C LEU A 201 18.69 21.44 9.71
N LYS A 202 17.96 22.30 9.02
CA LYS A 202 18.39 22.83 7.72
C LYS A 202 19.71 23.62 7.81
N ALA A 203 19.91 24.41 8.89
CA ALA A 203 21.14 25.16 9.11
C ALA A 203 22.35 24.27 9.42
N ARG A 204 22.15 23.04 9.87
CA ARG A 204 23.22 22.06 10.22
C ARG A 204 23.37 20.95 9.17
N MET A 205 22.77 21.13 8.00
CA MET A 205 22.80 20.10 6.95
C MET A 205 24.23 19.85 6.46
N PRO A 206 24.69 18.59 6.48
CA PRO A 206 26.01 18.23 5.97
C PRO A 206 26.15 18.48 4.46
N ALA A 207 27.38 18.74 3.98
CA ALA A 207 27.67 19.03 2.59
C ALA A 207 27.36 17.85 1.63
N ASN A 208 27.34 16.61 2.15
CA ASN A 208 27.00 15.41 1.41
C ASN A 208 25.50 15.08 1.41
N VAL A 209 24.63 16.03 1.79
CA VAL A 209 23.17 15.89 1.77
C VAL A 209 22.56 16.85 0.77
N THR A 210 21.77 16.33 -0.16
CA THR A 210 20.98 17.11 -1.12
C THR A 210 19.48 16.92 -0.83
N LEU A 211 18.76 18.02 -0.58
CA LEU A 211 17.30 18.00 -0.52
C LEU A 211 16.75 18.06 -1.94
N THR A 212 16.09 16.99 -2.38
CA THR A 212 15.53 16.93 -3.75
C THR A 212 14.19 17.66 -3.87
N GLY A 213 13.50 17.89 -2.75
CA GLY A 213 12.10 18.28 -2.79
C GLY A 213 11.20 17.14 -3.27
N PHE A 214 10.02 17.49 -3.79
CA PHE A 214 9.17 16.55 -4.52
C PHE A 214 9.74 16.32 -5.91
N LEU A 215 9.99 15.07 -6.25
CA LEU A 215 10.36 14.62 -7.59
C LEU A 215 9.10 14.23 -8.37
N SER A 216 9.19 14.24 -9.70
CA SER A 216 8.19 13.53 -10.53
C SER A 216 8.23 12.03 -10.22
N ASP A 217 7.18 11.29 -10.57
CA ASP A 217 7.14 9.84 -10.35
C ASP A 217 8.30 9.13 -11.07
N GLU A 218 8.67 9.59 -12.27
CA GLU A 218 9.76 9.03 -13.09
C GLU A 218 11.14 9.34 -12.49
N ALA A 219 11.36 10.57 -12.01
CA ALA A 219 12.62 10.98 -11.37
C ALA A 219 12.79 10.29 -10.01
N TYR A 220 11.70 10.15 -9.24
CA TYR A 220 11.70 9.37 -7.99
C TYR A 220 12.03 7.89 -8.25
N ALA A 221 11.41 7.30 -9.27
CA ALA A 221 11.72 5.94 -9.69
C ALA A 221 13.20 5.78 -10.08
N GLY A 222 13.75 6.77 -10.81
CA GLY A 222 15.16 6.82 -11.17
C GLY A 222 16.08 6.83 -9.95
N LEU A 223 15.78 7.67 -8.97
CA LEU A 223 16.53 7.74 -7.71
C LEU A 223 16.48 6.41 -6.94
N VAL A 224 15.27 5.83 -6.78
CA VAL A 224 15.09 4.54 -6.07
C VAL A 224 15.84 3.41 -6.76
N CYS A 225 15.80 3.33 -8.09
CA CYS A 225 16.50 2.29 -8.86
C CYS A 225 18.02 2.50 -8.90
N GLY A 226 18.47 3.76 -8.94
CA GLY A 226 19.88 4.14 -9.10
C GLY A 226 20.68 4.22 -7.81
N ALA A 227 20.03 4.33 -6.64
CA ALA A 227 20.70 4.38 -5.35
C ALA A 227 21.34 3.03 -4.94
N ASP A 228 22.35 3.06 -4.09
CA ASP A 228 22.94 1.85 -3.49
C ASP A 228 22.02 1.25 -2.43
N ALA A 229 21.28 2.09 -1.71
CA ALA A 229 20.16 1.68 -0.88
C ALA A 229 19.15 2.83 -0.74
N VAL A 230 17.90 2.44 -0.48
CA VAL A 230 16.85 3.35 -0.02
C VAL A 230 16.80 3.28 1.50
N MET A 231 16.91 4.44 2.14
CA MET A 231 16.73 4.59 3.58
C MET A 231 15.34 5.16 3.84
N THR A 232 14.58 4.49 4.70
CA THR A 232 13.30 4.99 5.21
C THR A 232 13.13 4.51 6.64
N LEU A 233 13.02 5.45 7.56
CA LEU A 233 13.06 5.19 9.00
C LEU A 233 11.81 5.74 9.69
N THR A 234 11.43 5.11 10.80
CA THR A 234 10.34 5.57 11.65
C THR A 234 10.64 5.28 13.11
N THR A 235 10.25 6.18 14.01
CA THR A 235 10.33 5.99 15.45
C THR A 235 9.14 5.19 16.00
N ARG A 236 8.17 4.85 15.16
CA ARG A 236 6.94 4.13 15.54
C ARG A 236 7.02 2.66 15.19
N ASP A 237 6.79 1.81 16.18
CA ASP A 237 6.47 0.42 15.93
C ASP A 237 5.11 0.29 15.19
N HIS A 238 4.91 -0.82 14.49
CA HIS A 238 3.72 -1.13 13.68
C HIS A 238 3.46 -0.22 12.48
N THR A 239 4.42 0.64 12.10
CA THR A 239 4.35 1.46 10.89
C THR A 239 4.99 0.73 9.72
N MET A 240 4.23 0.56 8.61
CA MET A 240 4.76 0.01 7.37
C MET A 240 5.33 1.12 6.49
N LEU A 241 6.52 0.92 6.00
CA LEU A 241 7.28 1.91 5.22
C LEU A 241 7.12 1.62 3.72
N ARG A 242 6.31 2.42 3.04
CA ARG A 242 6.00 2.24 1.61
C ARG A 242 7.27 2.27 0.74
N ALA A 243 8.17 3.22 0.98
CA ALA A 243 9.40 3.36 0.22
C ALA A 243 10.30 2.11 0.29
N ALA A 244 10.27 1.36 1.41
CA ALA A 244 10.98 0.10 1.52
C ALA A 244 10.40 -0.98 0.59
N TYR A 245 9.07 -1.05 0.45
CA TYR A 245 8.45 -1.94 -0.55
C TYR A 245 8.79 -1.51 -1.96
N GLU A 246 8.71 -0.21 -2.26
CA GLU A 246 9.09 0.34 -3.56
C GLU A 246 10.51 -0.07 -3.94
N ALA A 247 11.48 0.11 -3.04
CA ALA A 247 12.86 -0.26 -3.25
C ALA A 247 13.07 -1.76 -3.49
N ILE A 248 12.50 -2.60 -2.62
CA ILE A 248 12.66 -4.06 -2.74
C ILE A 248 12.05 -4.57 -4.05
N TYR A 249 10.90 -4.04 -4.49
CA TYR A 249 10.32 -4.43 -5.78
C TYR A 249 11.19 -4.01 -6.98
N GLN A 250 12.06 -3.00 -6.83
CA GLN A 250 13.08 -2.66 -7.84
C GLN A 250 14.39 -3.44 -7.67
N GLY A 251 14.52 -4.25 -6.63
CA GLY A 251 15.75 -4.97 -6.29
C GLY A 251 16.80 -4.06 -5.67
N THR A 252 16.38 -2.92 -5.11
CA THR A 252 17.26 -1.98 -4.40
C THR A 252 17.27 -2.32 -2.91
N PRO A 253 18.45 -2.43 -2.26
CA PRO A 253 18.59 -2.65 -0.83
C PRO A 253 17.90 -1.57 0.00
N VAL A 254 17.52 -1.91 1.24
CA VAL A 254 16.88 -0.96 2.14
C VAL A 254 17.58 -0.85 3.48
N ILE A 255 17.60 0.37 4.04
CA ILE A 255 17.91 0.63 5.45
C ILE A 255 16.60 1.01 6.12
N VAL A 256 16.16 0.24 7.09
CA VAL A 256 14.89 0.40 7.80
C VAL A 256 15.06 0.33 9.30
N SER A 257 14.14 0.93 10.04
CA SER A 257 14.15 0.86 11.51
C SER A 257 13.99 -0.56 12.02
N ASP A 258 14.61 -0.84 13.15
CA ASP A 258 14.63 -2.17 13.76
C ASP A 258 13.37 -2.46 14.59
N TRP A 259 12.24 -2.59 13.90
CA TRP A 259 10.96 -2.98 14.49
C TRP A 259 10.56 -4.39 14.06
N THR A 260 9.88 -5.11 14.94
CA THR A 260 9.44 -6.50 14.69
C THR A 260 8.68 -6.65 13.37
N LEU A 261 7.78 -5.70 13.08
CA LEU A 261 7.01 -5.69 11.84
C LEU A 261 7.90 -5.52 10.60
N LEU A 262 8.90 -4.63 10.67
CA LEU A 262 9.81 -4.37 9.56
C LEU A 262 10.81 -5.52 9.36
N ARG A 263 11.27 -6.17 10.44
CA ARG A 263 12.07 -7.40 10.33
C ARG A 263 11.31 -8.53 9.64
N ALA A 264 10.03 -8.69 9.95
CA ALA A 264 9.19 -9.69 9.30
C ALA A 264 8.89 -9.39 7.83
N ALA A 265 8.83 -8.10 7.45
CA ALA A 265 8.52 -7.66 6.10
C ALA A 265 9.74 -7.60 5.16
N PHE A 266 10.92 -7.31 5.72
CA PHE A 266 12.17 -7.08 5.00
C PHE A 266 13.30 -7.88 5.65
N ASP A 267 13.60 -9.04 5.10
CA ASP A 267 14.65 -9.96 5.58
C ASP A 267 15.94 -9.82 4.75
N ASP A 268 15.92 -10.29 3.53
CA ASP A 268 17.02 -10.28 2.59
C ASP A 268 17.17 -8.91 1.90
N GLY A 269 18.40 -8.39 1.77
CA GLY A 269 18.65 -7.07 1.18
C GLY A 269 18.29 -5.90 2.09
N ALA A 270 18.00 -6.14 3.37
CA ALA A 270 17.68 -5.12 4.36
C ALA A 270 18.77 -4.99 5.42
N VAL A 271 19.00 -3.76 5.89
CA VAL A 271 19.78 -3.45 7.08
C VAL A 271 18.88 -2.76 8.09
N HIS A 272 18.74 -3.37 9.27
CA HIS A 272 17.90 -2.84 10.34
C HIS A 272 18.71 -2.01 11.33
N VAL A 273 18.19 -0.83 11.71
CA VAL A 273 18.86 0.12 12.60
C VAL A 273 17.96 0.57 13.75
N ASN A 274 18.54 0.81 14.90
CA ASN A 274 17.84 1.32 16.09
C ASN A 274 17.61 2.84 16.07
N ASN A 275 17.71 3.47 14.90
CA ASN A 275 17.53 4.90 14.69
C ASN A 275 18.53 5.83 15.41
N THR A 276 19.66 5.33 15.93
CA THR A 276 20.75 6.21 16.41
C THR A 276 21.65 6.60 15.23
N ALA A 277 22.24 7.80 15.30
CA ALA A 277 23.16 8.28 14.26
C ALA A 277 24.32 7.30 13.99
N ALA A 278 24.90 6.72 15.03
CA ALA A 278 26.00 5.76 14.92
C ALA A 278 25.53 4.44 14.21
N ALA A 279 24.33 3.93 14.51
CA ALA A 279 23.80 2.75 13.87
C ALA A 279 23.46 3.00 12.40
N ILE A 280 22.87 4.17 12.09
CA ILE A 280 22.59 4.60 10.73
C ILE A 280 23.90 4.73 9.92
N ALA A 281 24.92 5.42 10.44
CA ALA A 281 26.23 5.54 9.80
C ALA A 281 26.88 4.17 9.57
N GLY A 282 26.81 3.26 10.55
CA GLY A 282 27.26 1.87 10.41
C GLY A 282 26.53 1.11 9.30
N ALA A 283 25.22 1.28 9.18
CA ALA A 283 24.44 0.67 8.11
C ALA A 283 24.82 1.22 6.73
N VAL A 284 25.04 2.53 6.62
CA VAL A 284 25.50 3.18 5.38
C VAL A 284 26.87 2.65 4.95
N ARG A 285 27.84 2.53 5.88
CA ARG A 285 29.14 1.91 5.59
C ARG A 285 28.99 0.46 5.14
N ARG A 286 28.10 -0.30 5.77
CA ARG A 286 27.80 -1.69 5.36
C ARG A 286 27.22 -1.75 3.95
N VAL A 287 26.36 -0.81 3.54
CA VAL A 287 25.87 -0.71 2.16
C VAL A 287 27.03 -0.41 1.21
N ALA A 288 27.90 0.53 1.54
CA ALA A 288 29.05 0.90 0.71
C ALA A 288 30.04 -0.25 0.52
N THR A 289 30.24 -1.10 1.54
CA THR A 289 31.21 -2.22 1.47
C THR A 289 30.60 -3.53 0.94
N ASN A 290 29.30 -3.78 1.17
CA ASN A 290 28.63 -5.04 0.84
C ASN A 290 27.45 -4.84 -0.15
N GLY A 291 27.50 -3.79 -0.96
CA GLY A 291 26.40 -3.37 -1.83
C GLY A 291 25.90 -4.47 -2.77
N GLU A 292 26.81 -5.22 -3.42
CA GLU A 292 26.44 -6.32 -4.31
C GLU A 292 25.68 -7.44 -3.60
N ALA A 293 26.17 -7.88 -2.43
CA ALA A 293 25.51 -8.94 -1.65
C ALA A 293 24.12 -8.50 -1.17
N LEU A 294 23.98 -7.23 -0.72
CA LEU A 294 22.71 -6.66 -0.32
C LEU A 294 21.75 -6.53 -1.51
N ARG A 295 22.23 -6.11 -2.68
CA ARG A 295 21.42 -6.02 -3.90
C ARG A 295 20.99 -7.40 -4.39
N ALA A 296 21.85 -8.41 -4.31
CA ALA A 296 21.46 -9.79 -4.59
C ALA A 296 20.38 -10.28 -3.60
N GLY A 297 20.51 -9.93 -2.31
CA GLY A 297 19.47 -10.17 -1.30
C GLY A 297 18.14 -9.50 -1.62
N ALA A 298 18.17 -8.22 -1.97
CA ALA A 298 16.96 -7.47 -2.37
C ALA A 298 16.25 -8.10 -3.57
N ARG A 299 17.02 -8.58 -4.56
CA ARG A 299 16.45 -9.31 -5.72
C ARG A 299 15.79 -10.61 -5.28
N ARG A 300 16.42 -11.41 -4.41
CA ARG A 300 15.80 -12.64 -3.86
C ARG A 300 14.52 -12.31 -3.08
N ALA A 301 14.54 -11.26 -2.24
CA ALA A 301 13.35 -10.80 -1.51
C ALA A 301 12.23 -10.39 -2.48
N ARG A 302 12.55 -9.63 -3.53
CA ARG A 302 11.59 -9.29 -4.60
C ARG A 302 10.98 -10.53 -5.23
N ASP A 303 11.80 -11.48 -5.63
CA ASP A 303 11.33 -12.69 -6.35
C ASP A 303 10.41 -13.52 -5.45
N ARG A 304 10.71 -13.66 -4.13
CA ARG A 304 9.79 -14.29 -3.16
C ARG A 304 8.47 -13.53 -3.03
N LYS A 305 8.50 -12.19 -3.01
CA LYS A 305 7.29 -11.36 -2.94
C LYS A 305 6.44 -11.49 -4.21
N LEU A 306 7.05 -11.50 -5.38
CA LEU A 306 6.37 -11.72 -6.67
C LEU A 306 5.74 -13.12 -6.75
N GLN A 307 6.43 -14.15 -6.29
CA GLN A 307 5.89 -15.51 -6.21
C GLN A 307 4.67 -15.58 -5.28
N ARG A 308 4.76 -14.98 -4.08
CA ARG A 308 3.64 -14.87 -3.15
C ARG A 308 2.45 -14.13 -3.76
N TRP A 309 2.71 -13.02 -4.47
CA TRP A 309 1.67 -12.29 -5.17
C TRP A 309 0.98 -13.14 -6.24
N THR A 310 1.73 -13.91 -7.02
CA THR A 310 1.17 -14.84 -8.02
C THR A 310 0.20 -15.84 -7.38
N GLN A 311 0.57 -16.39 -6.22
CA GLN A 311 -0.32 -17.29 -5.44
C GLN A 311 -1.57 -16.55 -4.95
N THR A 312 -1.39 -15.36 -4.39
CA THR A 312 -2.49 -14.50 -3.91
C THR A 312 -3.45 -14.14 -5.05
N ARG A 313 -2.92 -13.74 -6.20
CA ARG A 313 -3.71 -13.42 -7.40
C ARG A 313 -4.51 -14.63 -7.88
N SER A 314 -3.91 -15.82 -7.87
CA SER A 314 -4.59 -17.07 -8.24
C SER A 314 -5.70 -17.41 -7.24
N ALA A 315 -5.48 -17.23 -5.94
CA ALA A 315 -6.50 -17.43 -4.91
C ALA A 315 -7.69 -16.46 -5.08
N ILE A 316 -7.42 -15.19 -5.37
CA ILE A 316 -8.47 -14.20 -5.68
C ILE A 316 -9.25 -14.63 -6.92
N ALA A 317 -8.57 -15.01 -8.00
CA ALA A 317 -9.19 -15.44 -9.25
C ALA A 317 -10.10 -16.66 -9.05
N ALA A 318 -9.64 -17.66 -8.29
CA ALA A 318 -10.44 -18.85 -7.96
C ALA A 318 -11.76 -18.47 -7.25
N ARG A 319 -11.72 -17.49 -6.34
CA ARG A 319 -12.94 -17.01 -5.66
C ARG A 319 -13.90 -16.25 -6.57
N LEU A 320 -13.40 -15.64 -7.63
CA LEU A 320 -14.23 -14.96 -8.61
C LEU A 320 -14.95 -15.94 -9.55
N VAL A 321 -14.41 -17.14 -9.75
CA VAL A 321 -14.96 -18.19 -10.64
C VAL A 321 -15.93 -19.14 -9.90
N VAL A 322 -15.59 -19.63 -8.72
CA VAL A 322 -16.28 -20.73 -7.99
C VAL A 322 -17.77 -20.47 -7.69
N THR A 323 -18.20 -19.21 -7.66
CA THR A 323 -19.60 -18.88 -7.35
C THR A 323 -20.52 -18.83 -8.59
N SER A 324 -20.04 -19.19 -9.78
CA SER A 324 -20.87 -19.31 -10.99
C SER A 324 -21.72 -20.60 -11.05
N GLY A 325 -21.49 -21.56 -10.15
CA GLY A 325 -22.14 -22.88 -10.14
C GLY A 325 -23.20 -23.08 -9.05
N GLY A 326 -23.43 -22.11 -8.17
CA GLY A 326 -24.44 -22.22 -7.10
C GLY A 326 -25.81 -21.68 -7.53
N SER A 327 -26.55 -22.41 -8.36
CA SER A 327 -27.97 -22.17 -8.61
C SER A 327 -28.75 -22.38 -7.32
N LEU A 328 -29.24 -21.31 -6.72
CA LEU A 328 -30.32 -21.36 -5.74
C LEU A 328 -31.66 -21.52 -6.48
N LEU A 329 -31.89 -22.69 -7.04
CA LEU A 329 -33.22 -23.19 -7.36
C LEU A 329 -33.51 -24.36 -6.44
N GLY A 330 -34.08 -24.07 -5.29
CA GLY A 330 -34.75 -25.07 -4.49
C GLY A 330 -35.86 -25.70 -5.33
N GLU A 331 -35.73 -26.98 -5.66
CA GLU A 331 -36.80 -27.82 -6.12
C GLU A 331 -37.89 -27.86 -5.05
N LYS A 332 -38.96 -27.09 -5.26
CA LYS A 332 -40.21 -27.38 -4.64
C LYS A 332 -40.80 -28.64 -5.27
N GLY A 333 -40.42 -29.79 -4.72
CA GLY A 333 -41.07 -31.04 -5.03
C GLY A 333 -42.56 -30.93 -4.71
N LYS A 334 -43.40 -30.88 -5.74
CA LYS A 334 -44.83 -31.18 -5.65
C LYS A 334 -44.97 -32.68 -5.38
N VAL A 335 -45.30 -33.04 -4.16
CA VAL A 335 -45.99 -34.31 -3.90
C VAL A 335 -47.47 -34.10 -4.20
N ARG A 336 -47.95 -34.73 -5.25
CA ARG A 336 -49.36 -34.95 -5.50
C ARG A 336 -49.67 -36.42 -5.23
N SER A 337 -50.77 -36.56 -4.49
CA SER A 337 -51.62 -37.73 -4.17
C SER A 337 -51.00 -38.81 -3.35
#